data_d9ee1d7a2e3507c5d37da9f7e8f916e0
#
_entry.id   d9ee1d7a2e3507c5d37da9f7e8f916e0
#
_cell.length_a   1.000
_cell.length_b   1.000
_cell.length_c   1.000
_cell.angle_alpha   90.00
_cell.angle_beta   90.00
_cell.angle_gamma   90.00
#
_symmetry.space_group_name_H-M   'P 1'
#
loop_
_entity.id
_entity.type
_entity.pdbx_description
1 polymer ?
#
loop_
_entity_poly.entity_id
_entity_poly.type
_entity_poly.pdbx_seq_one_letter_code
_entity_poly.pdbx_strand_id
1 'polypeptide(L)'
;MILAFAAFTYFMFNELIFSSYLDDKKCTEKTEGKITRYSAFLYNDVSLPVVEYTVDGNQYKVVGPKFLSSVSKTVATPLNSIVSEVKLEGFDNGEIPQVLRYQVRRNSFISVTKSPLMERFPIGGKVTVYYDPNKPKLSYVERPLKLGRFLWLTKLSVYLLILMMLVSAVYIMFVLPNLVK
;
A
#
# COMPACT_ATOMS: atom_id res chain seq x y z
N MET A 1 24.91 -22.13 6.09
CA MET A 1 24.53 -20.97 5.25
C MET A 1 23.10 -21.06 4.74
N ILE A 2 22.66 -22.12 4.06
CA ILE A 2 21.31 -22.26 3.45
C ILE A 2 20.20 -22.11 4.50
N LEU A 3 20.30 -22.76 5.66
CA LEU A 3 19.31 -22.66 6.73
C LEU A 3 19.18 -21.23 7.31
N ALA A 4 20.30 -20.53 7.47
CA ALA A 4 20.30 -19.15 7.95
C ALA A 4 19.62 -18.22 6.92
N PHE A 5 19.86 -18.45 5.63
CA PHE A 5 19.21 -17.70 4.55
C PHE A 5 17.71 -17.98 4.46
N ALA A 6 17.29 -19.24 4.63
CA ALA A 6 15.88 -19.62 4.69
C ALA A 6 15.15 -18.96 5.87
N ALA A 7 15.77 -18.95 7.07
CA ALA A 7 15.23 -18.30 8.26
C ALA A 7 15.15 -16.78 8.08
N PHE A 8 16.17 -16.16 7.49
CA PHE A 8 16.16 -14.73 7.19
C PHE A 8 15.06 -14.36 6.19
N THR A 9 14.90 -15.16 5.12
CA THR A 9 13.84 -14.96 4.12
C THR A 9 12.46 -15.06 4.76
N TYR A 10 12.23 -16.08 5.60
CA TYR A 10 10.97 -16.24 6.33
C TYR A 10 10.67 -15.03 7.22
N PHE A 11 11.66 -14.60 8.00
CA PHE A 11 11.52 -13.44 8.91
C PHE A 11 11.21 -12.16 8.15
N MET A 12 11.98 -11.85 7.10
CA MET A 12 11.78 -10.66 6.28
C MET A 12 10.40 -10.62 5.63
N PHE A 13 9.93 -11.74 5.06
CA PHE A 13 8.59 -11.80 4.49
C PHE A 13 7.48 -11.68 5.52
N ASN A 14 7.66 -12.30 6.69
CA ASN A 14 6.68 -12.21 7.76
C ASN A 14 6.53 -10.77 8.28
N GLU A 15 7.64 -10.08 8.53
CA GLU A 15 7.63 -8.71 9.03
C GLU A 15 7.17 -7.68 7.99
N LEU A 16 7.64 -7.78 6.74
CA LEU A 16 7.38 -6.76 5.71
C LEU A 16 6.00 -6.89 5.07
N ILE A 17 5.53 -8.12 4.85
CA ILE A 17 4.30 -8.36 4.07
C ILE A 17 3.12 -8.67 4.98
N PHE A 18 3.31 -9.48 6.01
CA PHE A 18 2.19 -9.98 6.82
C PHE A 18 1.83 -9.07 7.99
N SER A 19 2.80 -8.35 8.56
CA SER A 19 2.50 -7.41 9.64
C SER A 19 1.48 -6.37 9.19
N SER A 20 1.68 -5.76 8.03
CA SER A 20 0.79 -4.74 7.50
C SER A 20 -0.64 -5.21 7.23
N TYR A 21 -0.84 -6.49 6.93
CA TYR A 21 -2.17 -7.06 6.64
C TYR A 21 -2.91 -7.57 7.87
N LEU A 22 -2.18 -8.17 8.80
CA LEU A 22 -2.77 -8.65 10.07
C LEU A 22 -3.23 -7.48 10.93
N ASP A 23 -2.64 -6.33 10.73
CA ASP A 23 -2.90 -5.13 11.49
C ASP A 23 -4.27 -4.51 11.17
N ASP A 24 -4.77 -4.64 9.93
CA ASP A 24 -6.10 -4.12 9.56
C ASP A 24 -7.24 -4.71 10.40
N LYS A 25 -7.13 -5.98 10.80
CA LYS A 25 -8.14 -6.66 11.62
C LYS A 25 -8.19 -6.18 13.07
N LYS A 26 -7.12 -5.57 13.56
CA LYS A 26 -7.02 -5.02 14.91
C LYS A 26 -7.61 -3.63 15.02
N CYS A 27 -7.76 -2.93 13.89
CA CYS A 27 -8.34 -1.60 13.84
C CYS A 27 -9.87 -1.68 13.94
N THR A 28 -10.37 -1.85 15.15
CA THR A 28 -11.82 -2.00 15.45
C THR A 28 -12.51 -0.69 15.80
N GLU A 29 -11.75 0.29 16.27
CA GLU A 29 -12.25 1.60 16.65
C GLU A 29 -12.11 2.61 15.52
N LYS A 30 -12.94 3.64 15.53
CA LYS A 30 -12.94 4.71 14.53
C LYS A 30 -12.95 6.09 15.17
N THR A 31 -12.27 7.03 14.51
CA THR A 31 -12.27 8.45 14.89
C THR A 31 -12.29 9.32 13.63
N GLU A 32 -12.60 10.60 13.80
CA GLU A 32 -12.50 11.58 12.73
C GLU A 32 -11.05 12.09 12.62
N GLY A 33 -10.49 12.08 11.42
CA GLY A 33 -9.20 12.65 11.11
C GLY A 33 -9.34 13.84 10.16
N LYS A 34 -8.35 14.75 10.19
CA LYS A 34 -8.27 15.91 9.32
C LYS A 34 -7.09 15.79 8.37
N ILE A 35 -7.31 16.02 7.09
CA ILE A 35 -6.25 16.06 6.08
C ILE A 35 -5.45 17.34 6.25
N THR A 36 -4.17 17.24 6.57
CA THR A 36 -3.30 18.40 6.80
C THR A 36 -2.42 18.72 5.61
N ARG A 37 -1.98 17.73 4.89
CA ARG A 37 -1.10 17.89 3.71
C ARG A 37 -1.11 16.63 2.85
N TYR A 38 -0.38 16.68 1.75
CA TYR A 38 -0.07 15.50 0.94
C TYR A 38 1.36 15.01 1.22
N SER A 39 1.56 13.69 1.13
CA SER A 39 2.86 13.06 1.33
C SER A 39 3.85 13.51 0.26
N ALA A 40 5.08 13.82 0.66
CA ALA A 40 6.18 14.07 -0.26
C ALA A 40 6.65 12.78 -0.95
N PHE A 41 6.45 11.63 -0.28
CA PHE A 41 6.77 10.32 -0.85
C PHE A 41 5.58 9.81 -1.67
N LEU A 42 5.87 9.36 -2.88
CA LEU A 42 4.89 8.77 -3.78
C LEU A 42 4.61 7.33 -3.34
N TYR A 43 3.35 6.97 -3.29
CA TYR A 43 2.88 5.62 -3.09
C TYR A 43 2.20 5.15 -4.40
N ASN A 44 2.79 4.18 -5.08
CA ASN A 44 2.36 3.78 -6.43
C ASN A 44 2.21 5.00 -7.35
N ASP A 45 3.25 5.84 -7.44
CA ASP A 45 3.34 7.07 -8.25
C ASP A 45 2.32 8.18 -7.90
N VAL A 46 1.61 8.05 -6.78
CA VAL A 46 0.63 9.03 -6.33
C VAL A 46 0.96 9.54 -4.94
N SER A 47 0.89 10.85 -4.76
CA SER A 47 0.97 11.48 -3.45
C SER A 47 -0.34 11.27 -2.68
N LEU A 48 -0.26 10.62 -1.51
CA LEU A 48 -1.42 10.34 -0.67
C LEU A 48 -1.64 11.42 0.39
N PRO A 49 -2.89 11.66 0.83
CA PRO A 49 -3.17 12.57 1.93
C PRO A 49 -2.58 12.07 3.25
N VAL A 50 -2.04 12.99 4.02
CA VAL A 50 -1.61 12.79 5.40
C VAL A 50 -2.72 13.28 6.30
N VAL A 51 -3.23 12.38 7.13
CA VAL A 51 -4.35 12.61 8.02
C VAL A 51 -3.85 12.66 9.46
N GLU A 52 -4.22 13.70 10.18
CA GLU A 52 -4.00 13.83 11.62
C GLU A 52 -5.28 13.50 12.36
N TYR A 53 -5.19 12.74 13.44
CA TYR A 53 -6.31 12.36 14.29
C TYR A 53 -5.88 12.28 15.75
N THR A 54 -6.84 12.32 16.67
CA THR A 54 -6.59 12.32 18.10
C THR A 54 -7.28 11.13 18.74
N VAL A 55 -6.57 10.41 19.62
CA VAL A 55 -7.08 9.34 20.45
C VAL A 55 -6.59 9.57 21.88
N ASP A 56 -7.48 9.63 22.85
CA ASP A 56 -7.17 9.83 24.26
C ASP A 56 -6.26 11.05 24.53
N GLY A 57 -6.50 12.15 23.80
CA GLY A 57 -5.71 13.38 23.90
C GLY A 57 -4.37 13.38 23.18
N ASN A 58 -3.92 12.25 22.65
CA ASN A 58 -2.69 12.13 21.89
C ASN A 58 -2.93 12.29 20.39
N GLN A 59 -2.04 13.01 19.71
CA GLN A 59 -2.10 13.21 18.26
C GLN A 59 -1.32 12.13 17.51
N TYR A 60 -1.94 11.60 16.48
CA TYR A 60 -1.37 10.59 15.58
C TYR A 60 -1.49 11.03 14.12
N LYS A 61 -0.69 10.39 13.25
CA LYS A 61 -0.69 10.66 11.82
C LYS A 61 -0.73 9.35 11.04
N VAL A 62 -1.53 9.33 9.98
CA VAL A 62 -1.62 8.20 9.05
C VAL A 62 -1.62 8.71 7.62
N VAL A 63 -1.08 7.93 6.70
CA VAL A 63 -1.07 8.22 5.26
C VAL A 63 -2.06 7.29 4.57
N GLY A 64 -3.02 7.85 3.86
CA GLY A 64 -4.06 7.05 3.18
C GLY A 64 -5.22 7.90 2.67
N PRO A 65 -6.18 7.26 1.98
CA PRO A 65 -6.30 5.80 1.77
C PRO A 65 -5.23 5.23 0.84
N LYS A 66 -4.73 4.04 1.15
CA LYS A 66 -3.76 3.33 0.33
C LYS A 66 -4.47 2.54 -0.78
N PHE A 67 -3.78 2.31 -1.91
CA PHE A 67 -4.27 1.56 -3.07
C PHE A 67 -3.32 0.41 -3.39
N LEU A 68 -3.85 -0.68 -3.95
CA LEU A 68 -3.04 -1.82 -4.40
C LEU A 68 -2.10 -1.43 -5.53
N SER A 69 -2.61 -0.63 -6.44
CA SER A 69 -1.88 -0.07 -7.58
C SER A 69 -2.55 1.20 -8.07
N SER A 70 -1.83 1.99 -8.85
CA SER A 70 -2.38 3.10 -9.60
C SER A 70 -2.27 2.83 -11.10
N VAL A 71 -3.28 3.25 -11.85
CA VAL A 71 -3.31 3.18 -13.31
C VAL A 71 -3.64 4.56 -13.83
N SER A 72 -2.70 5.18 -14.53
CA SER A 72 -2.88 6.49 -15.13
C SER A 72 -3.08 6.37 -16.64
N LYS A 73 -4.04 7.14 -17.18
CA LYS A 73 -4.22 7.33 -18.61
C LYS A 73 -3.93 8.80 -18.94
N THR A 74 -2.93 9.05 -19.76
CA THR A 74 -2.62 10.40 -20.20
C THR A 74 -3.29 10.66 -21.55
N VAL A 75 -4.03 11.76 -21.64
CA VAL A 75 -4.65 12.24 -22.87
C VAL A 75 -4.03 13.59 -23.23
N ALA A 76 -3.50 13.70 -24.43
CA ALA A 76 -2.94 14.95 -24.91
C ALA A 76 -4.06 15.97 -25.12
N THR A 77 -3.83 17.21 -24.66
CA THR A 77 -4.69 18.35 -24.93
C THR A 77 -4.06 19.25 -25.98
N PRO A 78 -4.85 20.07 -26.72
CA PRO A 78 -4.31 21.07 -27.62
C PRO A 78 -3.31 22.00 -26.91
N LEU A 79 -2.33 22.48 -27.65
CA LEU A 79 -1.21 23.31 -27.16
C LEU A 79 -1.60 24.60 -26.41
N ASN A 80 -2.81 25.08 -26.61
CA ASN A 80 -3.35 26.29 -25.98
C ASN A 80 -4.10 26.08 -24.68
N SER A 81 -4.26 24.82 -24.20
CA SER A 81 -4.88 24.58 -22.92
C SER A 81 -3.83 24.46 -21.81
N ILE A 82 -3.86 25.40 -20.86
CA ILE A 82 -2.92 25.50 -19.75
C ILE A 82 -3.34 24.58 -18.56
N VAL A 83 -4.55 24.08 -18.56
CA VAL A 83 -5.13 23.36 -17.40
C VAL A 83 -4.88 21.86 -17.52
N SER A 84 -4.18 21.29 -16.53
CA SER A 84 -4.17 19.84 -16.33
C SER A 84 -5.45 19.44 -15.59
N GLU A 85 -6.37 18.84 -16.29
CA GLU A 85 -7.58 18.28 -15.71
C GLU A 85 -7.30 16.83 -15.28
N VAL A 86 -7.62 16.50 -14.05
CA VAL A 86 -7.49 15.14 -13.50
C VAL A 86 -8.88 14.62 -13.25
N LYS A 87 -9.24 13.50 -13.86
CA LYS A 87 -10.52 12.83 -13.62
C LYS A 87 -10.28 11.48 -12.93
N LEU A 88 -10.86 11.32 -11.75
CA LEU A 88 -10.87 10.06 -11.01
C LEU A 88 -11.93 9.12 -11.59
N GLU A 89 -11.62 7.82 -11.66
CA GLU A 89 -12.54 6.78 -12.09
C GLU A 89 -12.84 5.82 -10.92
N GLY A 90 -14.09 5.36 -10.83
CA GLY A 90 -14.51 4.34 -9.86
C GLY A 90 -14.84 4.88 -8.46
N PHE A 91 -15.03 6.19 -8.31
CA PHE A 91 -15.49 6.82 -7.05
C PHE A 91 -17.00 7.16 -7.08
N ASP A 92 -17.69 6.77 -8.15
CA ASP A 92 -19.06 7.20 -8.43
C ASP A 92 -20.09 6.68 -7.41
N ASN A 93 -19.82 5.55 -6.76
CA ASN A 93 -20.71 4.92 -5.78
C ASN A 93 -20.37 5.32 -4.31
N GLY A 94 -19.54 6.32 -4.09
CA GLY A 94 -19.10 6.73 -2.75
C GLY A 94 -18.09 5.79 -2.11
N GLU A 95 -17.82 4.63 -2.68
CA GLU A 95 -16.79 3.70 -2.24
C GLU A 95 -15.42 4.04 -2.80
N ILE A 96 -14.38 3.83 -2.01
CA ILE A 96 -13.00 4.03 -2.44
C ILE A 96 -12.49 2.74 -3.11
N PRO A 97 -12.12 2.78 -4.40
CA PRO A 97 -11.67 1.58 -5.12
C PRO A 97 -10.34 1.06 -4.58
N GLN A 98 -10.10 -0.24 -4.70
CA GLN A 98 -8.80 -0.86 -4.29
C GLN A 98 -7.65 -0.50 -5.25
N VAL A 99 -7.98 -0.25 -6.52
CA VAL A 99 -7.05 0.20 -7.56
C VAL A 99 -7.42 1.62 -7.95
N LEU A 100 -6.47 2.54 -7.82
CA LEU A 100 -6.68 3.91 -8.22
C LEU A 100 -6.58 4.03 -9.74
N ARG A 101 -7.66 4.45 -10.39
CA ARG A 101 -7.67 4.76 -11.81
C ARG A 101 -7.93 6.25 -11.99
N TYR A 102 -7.12 6.89 -12.82
CA TYR A 102 -7.32 8.30 -13.10
C TYR A 102 -6.85 8.65 -14.51
N GLN A 103 -7.53 9.61 -15.10
CA GLN A 103 -7.18 10.20 -16.39
C GLN A 103 -6.58 11.57 -16.18
N VAL A 104 -5.41 11.80 -16.76
CA VAL A 104 -4.76 13.12 -16.76
C VAL A 104 -4.83 13.68 -18.18
N ARG A 105 -5.49 14.82 -18.33
CA ARG A 105 -5.40 15.64 -19.54
C ARG A 105 -4.31 16.68 -19.33
N ARG A 106 -3.25 16.63 -20.09
CA ARG A 106 -2.15 17.59 -19.97
C ARG A 106 -1.59 18.01 -21.32
N ASN A 107 -1.11 19.24 -21.35
CA ASN A 107 -0.26 19.73 -22.43
C ASN A 107 1.16 19.15 -22.25
N SER A 108 1.82 18.77 -23.34
CA SER A 108 3.18 18.22 -23.36
C SER A 108 4.26 19.16 -22.79
N PHE A 109 3.99 20.47 -22.74
CA PHE A 109 4.95 21.51 -22.32
C PHE A 109 4.83 21.93 -20.85
N ILE A 110 3.69 21.71 -20.19
CA ILE A 110 3.45 22.17 -18.81
C ILE A 110 2.86 21.01 -18.00
N SER A 111 3.64 20.48 -17.06
CA SER A 111 3.17 19.46 -16.12
C SER A 111 3.13 20.02 -14.70
N VAL A 112 2.02 20.61 -14.29
CA VAL A 112 1.74 20.79 -12.85
C VAL A 112 0.95 19.57 -12.41
N THR A 113 1.64 18.63 -11.79
CA THR A 113 1.01 17.39 -11.33
C THR A 113 0.41 17.62 -9.95
N LYS A 114 -0.83 18.10 -9.90
CA LYS A 114 -1.62 17.99 -8.65
C LYS A 114 -1.91 16.51 -8.40
N SER A 115 -1.88 16.09 -7.14
CA SER A 115 -2.32 14.74 -6.80
C SER A 115 -3.74 14.51 -7.32
N PRO A 116 -4.02 13.40 -8.03
CA PRO A 116 -5.36 13.10 -8.53
C PRO A 116 -6.41 13.01 -7.42
N LEU A 117 -5.98 12.80 -6.19
CA LEU A 117 -6.85 12.68 -5.03
C LEU A 117 -7.28 14.02 -4.40
N MET A 118 -6.72 15.16 -4.83
CA MET A 118 -6.98 16.45 -4.20
C MET A 118 -8.45 16.91 -4.28
N GLU A 119 -9.16 16.53 -5.35
CA GLU A 119 -10.58 16.86 -5.47
C GLU A 119 -11.45 16.06 -4.48
N ARG A 120 -11.12 14.80 -4.27
CA ARG A 120 -11.88 13.92 -3.37
C ARG A 120 -11.46 14.08 -1.91
N PHE A 121 -10.20 14.39 -1.67
CA PHE A 121 -9.60 14.54 -0.35
C PHE A 121 -8.93 15.92 -0.21
N PRO A 122 -9.70 17.01 -0.16
CA PRO A 122 -9.13 18.36 -0.06
C PRO A 122 -8.40 18.55 1.28
N ILE A 123 -7.36 19.37 1.27
CA ILE A 123 -6.67 19.77 2.52
C ILE A 123 -7.68 20.47 3.43
N GLY A 124 -7.68 20.10 4.70
CA GLY A 124 -8.67 20.54 5.68
C GLY A 124 -9.93 19.67 5.73
N GLY A 125 -10.13 18.78 4.75
CA GLY A 125 -11.25 17.84 4.73
C GLY A 125 -11.20 16.83 5.86
N LYS A 126 -12.37 16.34 6.25
CA LYS A 126 -12.54 15.31 7.29
C LYS A 126 -12.65 13.94 6.65
N VAL A 127 -12.06 12.94 7.30
CA VAL A 127 -12.07 11.53 6.85
C VAL A 127 -12.17 10.62 8.06
N THR A 128 -12.69 9.41 7.86
CA THR A 128 -12.74 8.40 8.91
C THR A 128 -11.40 7.68 9.02
N VAL A 129 -10.89 7.60 10.23
CA VAL A 129 -9.68 6.82 10.56
C VAL A 129 -10.07 5.66 11.45
N TYR A 130 -9.69 4.46 11.05
CA TYR A 130 -9.82 3.24 11.85
C TYR A 130 -8.49 2.94 12.51
N TYR A 131 -8.51 2.60 13.80
CA TYR A 131 -7.30 2.37 14.59
C TYR A 131 -7.45 1.20 15.56
N ASP A 132 -6.31 0.65 15.97
CA ASP A 132 -6.23 -0.37 17.02
C ASP A 132 -6.29 0.33 18.39
N PRO A 133 -7.27 0.03 19.26
CA PRO A 133 -7.39 0.65 20.59
C PRO A 133 -6.16 0.41 21.48
N ASN A 134 -5.48 -0.74 21.32
CA ASN A 134 -4.28 -1.04 22.08
C ASN A 134 -3.01 -0.37 21.53
N LYS A 135 -3.03 0.00 20.25
CA LYS A 135 -1.91 0.62 19.57
C LYS A 135 -2.40 1.65 18.54
N PRO A 136 -2.85 2.85 18.99
CA PRO A 136 -3.50 3.83 18.11
C PRO A 136 -2.69 4.27 16.89
N LYS A 137 -1.36 4.14 16.95
CA LYS A 137 -0.47 4.40 15.81
C LYS A 137 -0.74 3.46 14.62
N LEU A 138 -1.32 2.28 14.91
CA LEU A 138 -1.72 1.33 13.89
C LEU A 138 -3.12 1.70 13.40
N SER A 139 -3.19 2.21 12.18
CA SER A 139 -4.41 2.81 11.66
C SER A 139 -4.45 2.84 10.13
N TYR A 140 -5.66 2.95 9.58
CA TYR A 140 -5.87 3.19 8.15
C TYR A 140 -7.00 4.21 7.94
N VAL A 141 -7.02 4.81 6.76
CA VAL A 141 -7.99 5.84 6.37
C VAL A 141 -9.09 5.21 5.52
N GLU A 142 -10.35 5.47 5.89
CA GLU A 142 -11.59 5.11 5.21
C GLU A 142 -11.80 3.59 5.04
N ARG A 143 -10.85 2.87 4.50
CA ARG A 143 -10.95 1.44 4.26
C ARG A 143 -9.60 0.71 4.34
N PRO A 144 -9.60 -0.57 4.73
CA PRO A 144 -8.40 -1.40 4.68
C PRO A 144 -8.01 -1.76 3.24
N LEU A 145 -6.73 -2.04 3.06
CA LEU A 145 -6.20 -2.54 1.81
C LEU A 145 -6.50 -4.05 1.68
N LYS A 146 -7.40 -4.43 0.78
CA LYS A 146 -7.76 -5.86 0.59
C LYS A 146 -6.79 -6.55 -0.35
N LEU A 147 -5.71 -7.12 0.20
CA LEU A 147 -4.75 -7.92 -0.59
C LEU A 147 -5.24 -9.34 -0.92
N GLY A 148 -6.29 -9.83 -0.27
CA GLY A 148 -7.05 -11.03 -0.62
C GLY A 148 -6.23 -12.24 -1.09
N ARG A 149 -6.56 -12.77 -2.28
CA ARG A 149 -5.92 -13.95 -2.90
C ARG A 149 -4.42 -13.74 -3.18
N PHE A 150 -3.99 -12.52 -3.42
CA PHE A 150 -2.59 -12.21 -3.69
C PHE A 150 -1.68 -12.55 -2.50
N LEU A 151 -2.11 -12.23 -1.27
CA LEU A 151 -1.38 -12.59 -0.06
C LEU A 151 -1.27 -14.10 0.14
N TRP A 152 -2.35 -14.83 -0.14
CA TRP A 152 -2.32 -16.29 -0.02
C TRP A 152 -1.34 -16.91 -1.02
N LEU A 153 -1.35 -16.46 -2.28
CA LEU A 153 -0.39 -16.89 -3.31
C LEU A 153 1.04 -16.54 -2.94
N THR A 154 1.27 -15.34 -2.41
CA THR A 154 2.60 -14.93 -1.95
C THR A 154 3.09 -15.79 -0.78
N LYS A 155 2.21 -16.10 0.19
CA LYS A 155 2.54 -17.04 1.27
C LYS A 155 2.94 -18.40 0.72
N LEU A 156 2.12 -18.95 -0.17
CA LEU A 156 2.37 -20.25 -0.77
C LEU A 156 3.71 -20.28 -1.50
N SER A 157 4.04 -19.25 -2.29
CA SER A 157 5.30 -19.18 -3.02
C SER A 157 6.51 -19.09 -2.11
N VAL A 158 6.42 -18.36 -1.00
CA VAL A 158 7.49 -18.28 0.02
C VAL A 158 7.70 -19.63 0.70
N TYR A 159 6.62 -20.31 1.10
CA TYR A 159 6.75 -21.65 1.70
C TYR A 159 7.35 -22.68 0.75
N LEU A 160 6.97 -22.66 -0.55
CA LEU A 160 7.56 -23.53 -1.57
C LEU A 160 9.05 -23.24 -1.75
N LEU A 161 9.46 -21.98 -1.76
CA LEU A 161 10.85 -21.58 -1.87
C LEU A 161 11.67 -22.07 -0.66
N ILE A 162 11.16 -21.92 0.55
CA ILE A 162 11.80 -22.42 1.77
C ILE A 162 11.90 -23.96 1.73
N LEU A 163 10.85 -24.65 1.31
CA LEU A 163 10.87 -26.11 1.15
C LEU A 163 11.94 -26.56 0.15
N MET A 164 12.05 -25.91 -1.02
CA MET A 164 13.10 -26.20 -2.01
C MET A 164 14.50 -25.98 -1.43
N MET A 165 14.70 -24.93 -0.63
CA MET A 165 15.98 -24.69 0.04
C MET A 165 16.32 -25.80 1.05
N LEU A 166 15.34 -26.26 1.81
CA LEU A 166 15.54 -27.37 2.77
C LEU A 166 15.87 -28.68 2.07
N VAL A 167 15.13 -29.00 1.01
CA VAL A 167 15.39 -30.21 0.20
C VAL A 167 16.78 -30.17 -0.42
N SER A 168 17.21 -29.03 -0.98
CA SER A 168 18.55 -28.87 -1.55
C SER A 168 19.64 -28.98 -0.48
N ALA A 169 19.42 -28.48 0.73
CA ALA A 169 20.36 -28.61 1.84
C ALA A 169 20.54 -30.08 2.25
N VAL A 170 19.44 -30.85 2.35
CA VAL A 170 19.47 -32.29 2.63
C VAL A 170 20.20 -33.04 1.52
N TYR A 171 19.90 -32.74 0.26
CA TYR A 171 20.56 -33.37 -0.87
C TYR A 171 22.09 -33.15 -0.85
N ILE A 172 22.53 -31.93 -0.62
CA ILE A 172 23.96 -31.60 -0.52
C ILE A 172 24.62 -32.30 0.66
N MET A 173 23.94 -32.43 1.79
CA MET A 173 24.50 -33.02 3.00
C MET A 173 24.62 -34.53 2.94
N PHE A 174 23.61 -35.22 2.39
CA PHE A 174 23.50 -36.68 2.47
C PHE A 174 23.68 -37.44 1.16
N VAL A 175 23.33 -36.83 0.03
CA VAL A 175 23.35 -37.52 -1.25
C VAL A 175 24.65 -37.24 -2.01
N LEU A 176 25.04 -35.96 -2.09
CA LEU A 176 26.23 -35.56 -2.86
C LEU A 176 27.54 -36.26 -2.38
N PRO A 177 27.85 -36.38 -1.07
CA PRO A 177 29.05 -37.07 -0.60
C PRO A 177 29.09 -38.57 -0.92
N ASN A 178 27.92 -39.20 -1.08
CA ASN A 178 27.80 -40.62 -1.38
C ASN A 178 27.89 -40.92 -2.90
N LEU A 179 27.69 -39.92 -3.75
CA LEU A 179 27.82 -40.03 -5.20
C LEU A 179 29.25 -39.76 -5.70
N VAL A 180 30.08 -39.10 -4.87
CA VAL A 180 31.47 -38.74 -5.23
C VAL A 180 32.49 -39.75 -4.69
N LYS A 181 32.03 -40.77 -3.94
CA LYS A 181 32.84 -41.96 -3.56
C LYS A 181 32.71 -43.04 -4.62
#